data_4e490188311791c374878515932dc53d
#
_entry.id   4e490188311791c374878515932dc53d
#
_cell.length_a   1.000
_cell.length_b   1.000
_cell.length_c   1.000
_cell.angle_alpha   90.00
_cell.angle_beta   90.00
_cell.angle_gamma   90.00
#
_symmetry.space_group_name_H-M   'P 1'
#
loop_
_entity.id
_entity.type
_entity.pdbx_description
1 polymer ?
#
loop_
_entity_poly.entity_id
_entity_poly.type
_entity_poly.pdbx_seq_one_letter_code
_entity_poly.pdbx_strand_id
1 'polypeptide(L)'
;MKEVFSDLPKLFASAPHRMMFFAGATAVIVSMLWWACWLAASWSGHAFPVAPVPAGWAHAVLAQYGMLPPFIFGFLLTVFPRWMGQPGLQRRRYVPVFIGMFAGYLLAHLGLLDLKPVLLLGLGMMLMGWLAALLALGGVLLRAGGKDAHARSCFAALVLGFAGLLSFPAFVLGARASLATFSIKAGSF
;
A
#
# COMPACT_ATOMS: atom_id res chain seq x y z
N MET A 1 27.00 5.41 21.67
CA MET A 1 26.65 5.11 20.25
C MET A 1 26.09 3.70 20.06
N LYS A 2 26.70 2.63 20.61
CA LYS A 2 26.20 1.23 20.51
C LYS A 2 24.79 1.05 21.11
N GLU A 3 24.46 1.66 22.24
CA GLU A 3 23.12 1.56 22.85
C GLU A 3 22.02 2.19 22.02
N VAL A 4 22.30 3.30 21.33
CA VAL A 4 21.33 3.95 20.45
C VAL A 4 20.97 3.04 19.26
N PHE A 5 21.95 2.34 18.69
CA PHE A 5 21.69 1.41 17.58
C PHE A 5 20.94 0.14 18.03
N SER A 6 21.13 -0.34 19.26
CA SER A 6 20.40 -1.50 19.78
C SER A 6 18.90 -1.22 19.98
N ASP A 7 18.52 0.02 20.23
CA ASP A 7 17.13 0.40 20.45
C ASP A 7 16.38 0.87 19.19
N LEU A 8 17.09 1.11 18.08
CA LEU A 8 16.48 1.52 16.80
C LEU A 8 15.32 0.61 16.34
N PRO A 9 15.43 -0.75 16.39
CA PRO A 9 14.31 -1.60 15.98
C PRO A 9 13.09 -1.47 16.89
N LYS A 10 13.31 -1.25 18.19
CA LYS A 10 12.23 -1.02 19.17
C LYS A 10 11.56 0.34 18.92
N LEU A 11 12.35 1.38 18.68
CA LEU A 11 11.89 2.72 18.35
C LEU A 11 11.13 2.75 17.02
N PHE A 12 11.65 2.08 15.99
CA PHE A 12 11.01 1.98 14.68
C PHE A 12 9.61 1.39 14.79
N ALA A 13 9.46 0.28 15.48
CA ALA A 13 8.19 -0.40 15.64
C ALA A 13 7.36 0.08 16.86
N SER A 14 7.69 1.22 17.48
CA SER A 14 6.96 1.73 18.64
C SER A 14 5.65 2.45 18.28
N ALA A 15 5.51 2.90 17.02
CA ALA A 15 4.31 3.60 16.56
C ALA A 15 4.01 3.29 15.08
N PRO A 16 2.72 3.19 14.69
CA PRO A 16 2.33 2.85 13.31
C PRO A 16 2.92 3.79 12.28
N HIS A 17 2.87 5.11 12.52
CA HIS A 17 3.33 6.10 11.55
C HIS A 17 4.82 5.98 11.22
N ARG A 18 5.67 5.57 12.17
CA ARG A 18 7.11 5.42 11.92
C ARG A 18 7.40 4.36 10.86
N MET A 19 6.79 3.20 11.02
CA MET A 19 6.93 2.09 10.07
C MET A 19 6.31 2.45 8.71
N MET A 20 5.10 2.97 8.74
CA MET A 20 4.35 3.25 7.51
C MET A 20 4.95 4.42 6.72
N PHE A 21 5.43 5.47 7.37
CA PHE A 21 6.10 6.59 6.67
C PHE A 21 7.44 6.16 6.07
N PHE A 22 8.17 5.28 6.75
CA PHE A 22 9.36 4.65 6.17
C PHE A 22 9.00 3.85 4.90
N ALA A 23 7.94 3.04 4.96
CA ALA A 23 7.46 2.30 3.79
C ALA A 23 7.07 3.24 2.65
N GLY A 24 6.32 4.31 2.94
CA GLY A 24 5.93 5.32 1.96
C GLY A 24 7.11 6.04 1.33
N ALA A 25 8.07 6.50 2.14
CA ALA A 25 9.27 7.17 1.63
C ALA A 25 10.11 6.24 0.73
N THR A 26 10.30 4.99 1.14
CA THR A 26 10.98 3.98 0.32
C THR A 26 10.21 3.72 -0.98
N ALA A 27 8.88 3.63 -0.89
CA ALA A 27 8.03 3.40 -2.06
C ALA A 27 8.12 4.55 -3.07
N VAL A 28 8.17 5.81 -2.62
CA VAL A 28 8.40 6.97 -3.50
C VAL A 28 9.71 6.80 -4.28
N ILE A 29 10.80 6.50 -3.58
CA ILE A 29 12.11 6.35 -4.21
C ILE A 29 12.09 5.19 -5.23
N VAL A 30 11.61 4.03 -4.83
CA VAL A 30 11.57 2.82 -5.70
C VAL A 30 10.70 3.06 -6.93
N SER A 31 9.49 3.64 -6.75
CA SER A 31 8.59 3.91 -7.87
C SER A 31 9.16 4.93 -8.85
N MET A 32 9.74 6.02 -8.34
CA MET A 32 10.31 7.07 -9.19
C MET A 32 11.57 6.59 -9.93
N LEU A 33 12.43 5.82 -9.27
CA LEU A 33 13.62 5.24 -9.92
C LEU A 33 13.20 4.25 -11.00
N TRP A 34 12.28 3.33 -10.71
CA TRP A 34 11.78 2.38 -11.70
C TRP A 34 11.19 3.11 -12.92
N TRP A 35 10.36 4.13 -12.70
CA TRP A 35 9.75 4.90 -13.76
C TRP A 35 10.78 5.69 -14.58
N ALA A 36 11.75 6.31 -13.93
CA ALA A 36 12.83 7.02 -14.59
C ALA A 36 13.69 6.09 -15.47
N CYS A 37 14.03 4.88 -14.95
CA CYS A 37 14.76 3.87 -15.72
C CYS A 37 13.96 3.40 -16.93
N TRP A 38 12.64 3.17 -16.78
CA TRP A 38 11.78 2.80 -17.88
C TRP A 38 11.71 3.89 -18.97
N LEU A 39 11.53 5.15 -18.58
CA LEU A 39 11.52 6.28 -19.52
C LEU A 39 12.86 6.44 -20.24
N ALA A 40 13.97 6.34 -19.52
CA ALA A 40 15.30 6.44 -20.11
C ALA A 40 15.57 5.34 -21.12
N ALA A 41 15.19 4.09 -20.79
CA ALA A 41 15.30 2.96 -21.72
C ALA A 41 14.41 3.15 -22.95
N SER A 42 13.17 3.57 -22.75
CA SER A 42 12.22 3.83 -23.86
C SER A 42 12.73 4.94 -24.80
N TRP A 43 13.34 5.98 -24.25
CA TRP A 43 13.87 7.09 -25.05
C TRP A 43 15.16 6.70 -25.80
N SER A 44 16.02 5.89 -25.20
CA SER A 44 17.26 5.42 -25.81
C SER A 44 17.08 4.23 -26.76
N GLY A 45 15.85 3.74 -26.95
CA GLY A 45 15.54 2.59 -27.80
C GLY A 45 15.99 1.23 -27.21
N HIS A 46 16.32 1.19 -25.92
CA HIS A 46 16.68 -0.04 -25.23
C HIS A 46 15.42 -0.75 -24.71
N ALA A 47 15.43 -2.09 -24.79
CA ALA A 47 14.39 -2.89 -24.17
C ALA A 47 14.52 -2.82 -22.63
N PHE A 48 13.43 -2.51 -21.94
CA PHE A 48 13.34 -2.58 -20.49
C PHE A 48 12.41 -3.74 -20.14
N PRO A 49 12.84 -4.69 -19.29
CA PRO A 49 11.97 -5.80 -18.91
C PRO A 49 10.75 -5.27 -18.15
N VAL A 50 9.59 -5.49 -18.71
CA VAL A 50 8.31 -5.08 -18.09
C VAL A 50 7.41 -6.29 -18.07
N ALA A 51 6.81 -6.55 -16.94
CA ALA A 51 5.78 -7.58 -16.76
C ALA A 51 4.68 -7.48 -17.84
N PRO A 52 3.84 -8.51 -18.02
CA PRO A 52 2.74 -8.57 -19.00
C PRO A 52 1.61 -7.58 -18.67
N VAL A 53 1.98 -6.39 -18.25
CA VAL A 53 1.11 -5.23 -18.00
C VAL A 53 1.75 -3.99 -18.59
N PRO A 54 0.96 -3.09 -19.21
CA PRO A 54 1.49 -1.82 -19.71
C PRO A 54 2.18 -1.03 -18.60
N ALA A 55 3.39 -0.53 -18.86
CA ALA A 55 4.24 0.14 -17.85
C ALA A 55 3.53 1.33 -17.18
N GLY A 56 2.79 2.14 -17.95
CA GLY A 56 2.01 3.26 -17.41
C GLY A 56 0.92 2.80 -16.43
N TRP A 57 0.30 1.64 -16.68
CA TRP A 57 -0.70 1.08 -15.76
C TRP A 57 -0.05 0.52 -14.49
N ALA A 58 1.08 -0.16 -14.64
CA ALA A 58 1.87 -0.63 -13.49
C ALA A 58 2.29 0.55 -12.61
N HIS A 59 2.86 1.61 -13.23
CA HIS A 59 3.25 2.82 -12.50
C HIS A 59 2.06 3.47 -11.79
N ALA A 60 0.93 3.68 -12.47
CA ALA A 60 -0.25 4.30 -11.87
C ALA A 60 -0.77 3.50 -10.67
N VAL A 61 -0.90 2.18 -10.80
CA VAL A 61 -1.40 1.31 -9.73
C VAL A 61 -0.42 1.26 -8.55
N LEU A 62 0.88 1.11 -8.80
CA LEU A 62 1.86 1.05 -7.72
C LEU A 62 2.04 2.40 -7.03
N ALA A 63 1.90 3.53 -7.74
CA ALA A 63 1.88 4.85 -7.12
C ALA A 63 0.64 5.04 -6.23
N GLN A 64 -0.54 4.71 -6.73
CA GLN A 64 -1.80 4.91 -6.01
C GLN A 64 -1.96 3.98 -4.81
N TYR A 65 -1.57 2.71 -4.93
CA TYR A 65 -1.83 1.69 -3.91
C TYR A 65 -0.62 1.30 -3.07
N GLY A 66 0.59 1.62 -3.52
CA GLY A 66 1.82 1.28 -2.82
C GLY A 66 2.57 2.48 -2.26
N MET A 67 2.52 3.63 -2.92
CA MET A 67 3.26 4.82 -2.52
C MET A 67 2.44 5.71 -1.55
N LEU A 68 1.21 6.07 -1.91
CA LEU A 68 0.37 6.96 -1.10
C LEU A 68 -0.25 6.29 0.14
N PRO A 69 -0.83 5.07 0.06
CA PRO A 69 -1.51 4.46 1.19
C PRO A 69 -0.68 4.25 2.45
N PRO A 70 0.63 3.94 2.40
CA PRO A 70 1.45 3.91 3.60
C PRO A 70 1.40 5.21 4.41
N PHE A 71 1.41 6.39 3.78
CA PHE A 71 1.27 7.67 4.51
C PHE A 71 -0.12 7.80 5.12
N ILE A 72 -1.17 7.45 4.36
CA ILE A 72 -2.56 7.47 4.84
C ILE A 72 -2.74 6.50 6.01
N PHE A 73 -2.28 5.25 5.89
CA PHE A 73 -2.36 4.28 6.98
C PHE A 73 -1.51 4.67 8.17
N GLY A 74 -0.30 5.22 7.95
CA GLY A 74 0.53 5.72 9.04
C GLY A 74 -0.17 6.78 9.87
N PHE A 75 -0.86 7.71 9.21
CA PHE A 75 -1.68 8.71 9.86
C PHE A 75 -2.91 8.09 10.54
N LEU A 76 -3.73 7.38 9.79
CA LEU A 76 -5.00 6.85 10.32
C LEU A 76 -4.80 5.83 11.45
N LEU A 77 -3.86 4.90 11.35
CA LEU A 77 -3.59 3.92 12.42
C LEU A 77 -3.08 4.58 13.71
N THR A 78 -2.55 5.82 13.60
CA THR A 78 -2.08 6.58 14.77
C THR A 78 -3.17 7.50 15.33
N VAL A 79 -3.89 8.22 14.47
CA VAL A 79 -4.77 9.33 14.87
C VAL A 79 -6.23 8.88 14.99
N PHE A 80 -6.69 7.96 14.14
CA PHE A 80 -8.08 7.50 14.11
C PHE A 80 -8.61 6.97 15.46
N PRO A 81 -7.86 6.16 16.25
CA PRO A 81 -8.30 5.78 17.58
C PRO A 81 -8.47 6.99 18.51
N ARG A 82 -7.55 7.96 18.44
CA ARG A 82 -7.59 9.16 19.29
C ARG A 82 -8.80 10.04 18.99
N TRP A 83 -9.13 10.24 17.71
CA TRP A 83 -10.33 10.99 17.30
C TRP A 83 -11.62 10.43 17.90
N MET A 84 -11.65 9.11 18.10
CA MET A 84 -12.82 8.41 18.62
C MET A 84 -12.71 8.07 20.11
N GLY A 85 -11.78 8.69 20.85
CA GLY A 85 -11.59 8.44 22.29
C GLY A 85 -11.21 6.98 22.62
N GLN A 86 -10.66 6.26 21.65
CA GLN A 86 -10.25 4.86 21.80
C GLN A 86 -8.76 4.74 22.12
N PRO A 87 -8.33 3.68 22.83
CA PRO A 87 -6.91 3.43 23.07
C PRO A 87 -6.17 3.19 21.77
N GLY A 88 -4.88 3.58 21.74
CA GLY A 88 -4.00 3.38 20.60
C GLY A 88 -3.90 1.92 20.19
N LEU A 89 -3.66 1.67 18.91
CA LEU A 89 -3.55 0.32 18.36
C LEU A 89 -2.28 -0.38 18.87
N GLN A 90 -2.43 -1.64 19.27
CA GLN A 90 -1.31 -2.50 19.67
C GLN A 90 -0.49 -2.94 18.44
N ARG A 91 0.81 -3.22 18.64
CA ARG A 91 1.74 -3.67 17.58
C ARG A 91 1.19 -4.80 16.73
N ARG A 92 0.54 -5.78 17.32
CA ARG A 92 -0.08 -6.91 16.61
C ARG A 92 -1.15 -6.50 15.59
N ARG A 93 -1.67 -5.27 15.65
CA ARG A 93 -2.69 -4.75 14.73
C ARG A 93 -2.09 -4.01 13.54
N TYR A 94 -0.97 -3.30 13.72
CA TYR A 94 -0.38 -2.49 12.65
C TYR A 94 0.87 -3.09 12.00
N VAL A 95 1.58 -4.00 12.69
CA VAL A 95 2.73 -4.68 12.07
C VAL A 95 2.34 -5.51 10.85
N PRO A 96 1.23 -6.29 10.85
CA PRO A 96 0.77 -6.99 9.63
C PRO A 96 0.46 -6.04 8.48
N VAL A 97 -0.09 -4.84 8.77
CA VAL A 97 -0.33 -3.81 7.75
C VAL A 97 0.99 -3.41 7.09
N PHE A 98 2.00 -3.09 7.90
CA PHE A 98 3.32 -2.71 7.40
C PHE A 98 3.95 -3.82 6.56
N ILE A 99 3.98 -5.05 7.07
CA ILE A 99 4.59 -6.18 6.36
C ILE A 99 3.89 -6.40 5.01
N GLY A 100 2.56 -6.48 5.02
CA GLY A 100 1.79 -6.69 3.79
C GLY A 100 1.99 -5.57 2.77
N MET A 101 1.88 -4.32 3.19
CA MET A 101 2.04 -3.18 2.29
C MET A 101 3.48 -3.03 1.80
N PHE A 102 4.46 -3.07 2.68
CA PHE A 102 5.85 -2.79 2.34
C PHE A 102 6.51 -3.94 1.57
N ALA A 103 6.49 -5.16 2.12
CA ALA A 103 7.07 -6.31 1.45
C ALA A 103 6.30 -6.65 0.16
N GLY A 104 4.97 -6.53 0.18
CA GLY A 104 4.14 -6.71 -1.02
C GLY A 104 4.49 -5.72 -2.12
N TYR A 105 4.70 -4.46 -1.78
CA TYR A 105 5.11 -3.42 -2.72
C TYR A 105 6.47 -3.71 -3.36
N LEU A 106 7.46 -4.10 -2.56
CA LEU A 106 8.79 -4.44 -3.07
C LEU A 106 8.75 -5.67 -3.99
N LEU A 107 7.98 -6.71 -3.61
CA LEU A 107 7.78 -7.89 -4.45
C LEU A 107 7.03 -7.54 -5.74
N ALA A 108 6.04 -6.66 -5.69
CA ALA A 108 5.34 -6.23 -6.90
C ALA A 108 6.30 -5.54 -7.89
N HIS A 109 7.22 -4.69 -7.41
CA HIS A 109 8.26 -4.09 -8.26
C HIS A 109 9.22 -5.12 -8.84
N LEU A 110 9.66 -6.11 -8.06
CA LEU A 110 10.46 -7.22 -8.59
C LEU A 110 9.69 -8.01 -9.64
N GLY A 111 8.38 -8.19 -9.44
CA GLY A 111 7.49 -8.85 -10.39
C GLY A 111 7.36 -8.14 -11.75
N LEU A 112 7.63 -6.82 -11.79
CA LEU A 112 7.68 -6.06 -13.04
C LEU A 112 8.88 -6.40 -13.93
N LEU A 113 9.84 -7.17 -13.43
CA LEU A 113 10.95 -7.72 -14.22
C LEU A 113 10.53 -9.01 -14.96
N ASP A 114 9.35 -9.05 -15.52
CA ASP A 114 8.74 -10.18 -16.24
C ASP A 114 8.50 -11.43 -15.36
N LEU A 115 8.31 -11.24 -14.05
CA LEU A 115 8.05 -12.30 -13.10
C LEU A 115 6.58 -12.27 -12.63
N LYS A 116 5.65 -12.64 -13.51
CA LYS A 116 4.19 -12.60 -13.23
C LYS A 116 3.78 -13.25 -11.90
N PRO A 117 4.29 -14.42 -11.48
CA PRO A 117 3.93 -14.99 -10.18
C PRO A 117 4.38 -14.13 -9.00
N VAL A 118 5.55 -13.48 -9.10
CA VAL A 118 6.08 -12.58 -8.07
C VAL A 118 5.25 -11.30 -7.99
N LEU A 119 4.82 -10.76 -9.15
CA LEU A 119 3.90 -9.63 -9.21
C LEU A 119 2.59 -9.95 -8.47
N LEU A 120 1.98 -11.10 -8.79
CA LEU A 120 0.73 -11.54 -8.15
C LEU A 120 0.89 -11.78 -6.64
N LEU A 121 2.02 -12.38 -6.22
CA LEU A 121 2.33 -12.54 -4.80
C LEU A 121 2.45 -11.17 -4.11
N GLY A 122 3.18 -10.22 -4.71
CA GLY A 122 3.32 -8.87 -4.18
C GLY A 122 1.99 -8.15 -4.04
N LEU A 123 1.15 -8.18 -5.08
CA LEU A 123 -0.20 -7.60 -5.05
C LEU A 123 -1.09 -8.29 -4.00
N GLY A 124 -1.01 -9.61 -3.87
CA GLY A 124 -1.71 -10.38 -2.84
C GLY A 124 -1.29 -9.98 -1.43
N MET A 125 0.00 -9.79 -1.18
CA MET A 125 0.50 -9.30 0.11
C MET A 125 0.02 -7.87 0.40
N MET A 126 0.01 -6.98 -0.60
CA MET A 126 -0.55 -5.64 -0.43
C MET A 126 -2.03 -5.68 -0.07
N LEU A 127 -2.82 -6.54 -0.72
CA LEU A 127 -4.24 -6.77 -0.37
C LEU A 127 -4.40 -7.25 1.07
N MET A 128 -3.59 -8.19 1.52
CA MET A 128 -3.63 -8.68 2.91
C MET A 128 -3.24 -7.59 3.91
N GLY A 129 -2.24 -6.77 3.60
CA GLY A 129 -1.87 -5.61 4.41
C GLY A 129 -2.98 -4.57 4.50
N TRP A 130 -3.63 -4.28 3.38
CA TRP A 130 -4.79 -3.37 3.32
C TRP A 130 -5.98 -3.91 4.10
N LEU A 131 -6.31 -5.19 3.93
CA LEU A 131 -7.36 -5.85 4.70
C LEU A 131 -7.09 -5.78 6.21
N ALA A 132 -5.84 -6.02 6.63
CA ALA A 132 -5.45 -5.88 8.03
C ALA A 132 -5.67 -4.45 8.55
N ALA A 133 -5.43 -3.42 7.72
CA ALA A 133 -5.73 -2.02 8.06
C ALA A 133 -7.23 -1.79 8.21
N LEU A 134 -8.05 -2.29 7.28
CA LEU A 134 -9.52 -2.21 7.35
C LEU A 134 -10.05 -2.89 8.62
N LEU A 135 -9.56 -4.08 8.97
CA LEU A 135 -9.96 -4.78 10.19
C LEU A 135 -9.55 -4.02 11.45
N ALA A 136 -8.36 -3.42 11.47
CA ALA A 136 -7.88 -2.63 12.60
C ALA A 136 -8.71 -1.36 12.79
N LEU A 137 -8.93 -0.57 11.73
CA LEU A 137 -9.68 0.69 11.76
C LEU A 137 -11.19 0.46 11.92
N GLY A 138 -11.76 -0.52 11.24
CA GLY A 138 -13.15 -0.93 11.39
C GLY A 138 -13.46 -1.35 12.82
N GLY A 139 -12.56 -2.11 13.46
CA GLY A 139 -12.69 -2.47 14.86
C GLY A 139 -12.64 -1.27 15.81
N VAL A 140 -11.92 -0.20 15.48
CA VAL A 140 -11.95 1.06 16.23
C VAL A 140 -13.30 1.76 16.04
N LEU A 141 -13.74 1.89 14.77
CA LEU A 141 -15.00 2.54 14.41
C LEU A 141 -16.21 1.88 15.10
N LEU A 142 -16.25 0.54 15.11
CA LEU A 142 -17.34 -0.21 15.77
C LEU A 142 -17.35 0.02 17.29
N ARG A 143 -16.18 -0.02 17.95
CA ARG A 143 -16.07 0.23 19.39
C ARG A 143 -16.48 1.66 19.78
N ALA A 144 -16.25 2.62 18.89
CA ALA A 144 -16.67 4.00 19.08
C ALA A 144 -18.16 4.24 18.80
N GLY A 145 -18.93 3.21 18.45
CA GLY A 145 -20.35 3.28 18.15
C GLY A 145 -20.69 3.80 16.75
N GLY A 146 -19.69 4.01 15.88
CA GLY A 146 -19.87 4.32 14.47
C GLY A 146 -20.59 5.64 14.14
N LYS A 147 -20.72 6.58 15.09
CA LYS A 147 -21.53 7.81 14.93
C LYS A 147 -20.81 8.92 14.16
N ASP A 148 -19.48 8.93 14.15
CA ASP A 148 -18.69 9.97 13.49
C ASP A 148 -18.77 9.82 11.95
N ALA A 149 -19.34 10.85 11.30
CA ALA A 149 -19.53 10.87 9.84
C ALA A 149 -18.19 10.91 9.09
N HIS A 150 -17.21 11.68 9.58
CA HIS A 150 -15.89 11.77 8.94
C HIS A 150 -15.16 10.43 9.01
N ALA A 151 -15.19 9.76 10.17
CA ALA A 151 -14.59 8.45 10.33
C ALA A 151 -15.23 7.40 9.41
N ARG A 152 -16.55 7.43 9.24
CA ARG A 152 -17.24 6.55 8.29
C ARG A 152 -16.86 6.83 6.84
N SER A 153 -16.78 8.11 6.46
CA SER A 153 -16.37 8.49 5.09
C SER A 153 -14.94 8.08 4.80
N CYS A 154 -14.00 8.31 5.72
CA CYS A 154 -12.62 7.83 5.59
C CYS A 154 -12.58 6.29 5.46
N PHE A 155 -13.35 5.57 6.25
CA PHE A 155 -13.40 4.12 6.19
C PHE A 155 -14.00 3.62 4.86
N ALA A 156 -15.07 4.27 4.38
CA ALA A 156 -15.68 3.96 3.09
C ALA A 156 -14.71 4.18 1.92
N ALA A 157 -13.92 5.27 1.95
CA ALA A 157 -12.88 5.52 0.95
C ALA A 157 -11.80 4.42 0.96
N LEU A 158 -11.39 3.93 2.15
CA LEU A 158 -10.45 2.81 2.24
C LEU A 158 -11.04 1.50 1.71
N VAL A 159 -12.34 1.25 1.90
CA VAL A 159 -13.02 0.08 1.33
C VAL A 159 -13.08 0.18 -0.20
N LEU A 160 -13.37 1.36 -0.75
CA LEU A 160 -13.33 1.59 -2.19
C LEU A 160 -11.92 1.38 -2.76
N GLY A 161 -10.88 1.92 -2.09
CA GLY A 161 -9.49 1.69 -2.46
C GLY A 161 -9.12 0.21 -2.45
N PHE A 162 -9.57 -0.56 -1.45
CA PHE A 162 -9.38 -2.01 -1.40
C PHE A 162 -10.01 -2.72 -2.60
N ALA A 163 -11.25 -2.37 -2.96
CA ALA A 163 -11.92 -2.91 -4.13
C ALA A 163 -11.18 -2.57 -5.44
N GLY A 164 -10.65 -1.35 -5.53
CA GLY A 164 -9.80 -0.92 -6.63
C GLY A 164 -8.51 -1.75 -6.72
N LEU A 165 -7.78 -1.92 -5.62
CA LEU A 165 -6.58 -2.74 -5.61
C LEU A 165 -6.88 -4.21 -5.96
N LEU A 166 -8.00 -4.76 -5.48
CA LEU A 166 -8.42 -6.14 -5.76
C LEU A 166 -8.68 -6.40 -7.26
N SER A 167 -9.13 -5.40 -7.99
CA SER A 167 -9.44 -5.53 -9.41
C SER A 167 -8.20 -5.67 -10.31
N PHE A 168 -7.04 -5.17 -9.89
CA PHE A 168 -5.82 -5.22 -10.68
C PHE A 168 -5.19 -6.61 -10.81
N PRO A 169 -5.04 -7.42 -9.75
CA PRO A 169 -4.62 -8.81 -9.88
C PRO A 169 -5.54 -9.65 -10.79
N ALA A 170 -6.84 -9.40 -10.74
CA ALA A 170 -7.80 -10.07 -11.64
C ALA A 170 -7.49 -9.75 -13.12
N PHE A 171 -7.17 -8.48 -13.43
CA PHE A 171 -6.70 -8.09 -14.77
C PHE A 171 -5.39 -8.81 -15.15
N VAL A 172 -4.40 -8.86 -14.25
CA VAL A 172 -3.12 -9.55 -14.48
C VAL A 172 -3.33 -11.04 -14.76
N LEU A 173 -4.37 -11.65 -14.18
CA LEU A 173 -4.77 -13.05 -14.43
C LEU A 173 -5.52 -13.25 -15.76
N GLY A 174 -5.79 -12.20 -16.51
CA GLY A 174 -6.42 -12.28 -17.83
C GLY A 174 -7.90 -11.89 -17.87
N ALA A 175 -8.40 -11.27 -16.80
CA ALA A 175 -9.74 -10.69 -16.82
C ALA A 175 -9.81 -9.44 -17.72
N ARG A 176 -11.03 -8.90 -17.90
CA ARG A 176 -11.28 -7.76 -18.81
C ARG A 176 -10.46 -6.52 -18.44
N ALA A 177 -9.96 -5.80 -19.45
CA ALA A 177 -9.22 -4.55 -19.28
C ALA A 177 -9.99 -3.46 -18.51
N SER A 178 -11.33 -3.53 -18.48
CA SER A 178 -12.17 -2.65 -17.65
C SER A 178 -11.84 -2.72 -16.16
N LEU A 179 -11.35 -3.85 -15.66
CA LEU A 179 -10.92 -3.99 -14.26
C LEU A 179 -9.64 -3.19 -13.96
N ALA A 180 -8.69 -3.14 -14.88
CA ALA A 180 -7.51 -2.28 -14.72
C ALA A 180 -7.91 -0.80 -14.75
N THR A 181 -8.81 -0.40 -15.64
CA THR A 181 -9.35 0.96 -15.68
C THR A 181 -10.10 1.32 -14.40
N PHE A 182 -10.90 0.38 -13.85
CA PHE A 182 -11.56 0.57 -12.55
C PHE A 182 -10.54 0.72 -11.42
N SER A 183 -9.50 -0.12 -11.38
CA SER A 183 -8.42 0.00 -10.40
C SER A 183 -7.82 1.40 -10.39
N ILE A 184 -7.41 1.90 -11.56
CA ILE A 184 -6.79 3.22 -11.69
C ILE A 184 -7.76 4.33 -11.24
N LYS A 185 -9.03 4.27 -11.63
CA LYS A 185 -10.03 5.27 -11.24
C LYS A 185 -10.37 5.21 -9.75
N ALA A 186 -10.54 4.02 -9.18
CA ALA A 186 -10.87 3.86 -7.75
C ALA A 186 -9.74 4.33 -6.81
N GLY A 187 -8.49 4.32 -7.26
CA GLY A 187 -7.36 4.84 -6.49
C GLY A 187 -7.22 6.36 -6.52
N SER A 188 -7.99 7.06 -7.38
CA SER A 188 -7.95 8.52 -7.52
C SER A 188 -9.03 9.25 -6.70
N PHE A 189 -9.87 8.53 -5.96
CA PHE A 189 -10.83 9.06 -5.00
C PHE A 189 -10.30 8.98 -3.56
#